data_31750569f9221b79b512be160cb26a85
#
_entry.id   31750569f9221b79b512be160cb26a85
#
_cell.length_a   1.000
_cell.length_b   1.000
_cell.length_c   1.000
_cell.angle_alpha   90.00
_cell.angle_beta   90.00
_cell.angle_gamma   90.00
#
_symmetry.space_group_name_H-M   'P 1'
#
loop_
_entity.id
_entity.type
_entity.pdbx_description
1 polymer ?
#
loop_
_entity_poly.entity_id
_entity_poly.type
_entity_poly.pdbx_seq_one_letter_code
_entity_poly.pdbx_strand_id
1 'polypeptide(L)'
;MTRIRFCLFCLSLLMLFAACEQEKSIDIPMPKQTDYLGSILTLSDDDYYDKVLGALVGSAIGDAMGASTEMWNRDNIQNVYGYIIGLTTVTREKSPEGTWKHNMIAGSTTDDTRWKYLMGQYISSHRSSLSVDDFMQFIISYYEAQTQALSDKSVQESTDILDARIEQITWIKEWARVAIAHQKGRDEYVKAQARFYGGEMSCAGMLYSPMFGLVESNPETAYEIAFDHAVFDIGYAKDISALTAAMISLAMQSVSMDSIIDVIRFVDPYDYKDSRLIGRLAENIALSATTTIGYAQGIQDPNAELIPPDQFPGTALEWTQIQYIFDTLDNEKQAIAFHAGEIWQILIAGLKYGNGDFEKSMHFIVNYGRDNDTVAAVAGMILGAKIGFNNLPEQLKKDILKVSQEVIGIDLEKLAKEMVE
;
A
#
# COMPACT_ATOMS: atom_id res chain seq x y z
N MET A 1 18.42 42.01 -50.09
CA MET A 1 18.97 40.93 -49.28
C MET A 1 18.10 40.53 -48.06
N THR A 2 17.13 41.35 -47.63
CA THR A 2 16.33 41.11 -46.39
C THR A 2 15.13 40.16 -46.60
N ARG A 3 14.60 40.04 -47.79
CA ARG A 3 13.42 39.16 -48.05
C ARG A 3 13.75 37.68 -48.21
N ILE A 4 14.95 37.32 -48.61
CA ILE A 4 15.37 35.91 -48.77
C ILE A 4 15.70 35.26 -47.40
N ARG A 5 16.15 36.04 -46.43
CA ARG A 5 16.43 35.53 -45.06
C ARG A 5 15.16 35.20 -44.27
N PHE A 6 14.05 35.91 -44.57
CA PHE A 6 12.77 35.66 -43.88
C PHE A 6 12.09 34.38 -44.38
N CYS A 7 12.18 34.07 -45.69
CA CYS A 7 11.66 32.81 -46.23
C CYS A 7 12.42 31.57 -45.74
N LEU A 8 13.75 31.66 -45.60
CA LEU A 8 14.55 30.55 -45.06
C LEU A 8 14.29 30.29 -43.57
N PHE A 9 13.98 31.32 -42.77
CA PHE A 9 13.62 31.17 -41.39
C PHE A 9 12.23 30.55 -41.18
N CYS A 10 11.27 30.91 -42.02
CA CYS A 10 9.94 30.29 -42.00
C CYS A 10 9.95 28.85 -42.51
N LEU A 11 10.82 28.47 -43.47
CA LEU A 11 10.96 27.10 -43.94
C LEU A 11 11.64 26.20 -42.86
N SER A 12 12.62 26.72 -42.11
CA SER A 12 13.25 25.98 -41.04
C SER A 12 12.31 25.78 -39.82
N LEU A 13 11.40 26.73 -39.56
CA LEU A 13 10.38 26.59 -38.52
C LEU A 13 9.29 25.57 -38.90
N LEU A 14 8.93 25.50 -40.21
CA LEU A 14 7.99 24.50 -40.73
C LEU A 14 8.58 23.08 -40.75
N MET A 15 9.89 22.91 -40.88
CA MET A 15 10.53 21.60 -40.80
C MET A 15 10.70 21.11 -39.32
N LEU A 16 10.76 22.02 -38.37
CA LEU A 16 10.75 21.66 -36.95
C LEU A 16 9.38 21.14 -36.45
N PHE A 17 8.29 21.58 -37.07
CA PHE A 17 6.95 21.05 -36.77
C PHE A 17 6.61 19.74 -37.52
N ALA A 18 7.34 19.38 -38.57
CA ALA A 18 7.14 18.12 -39.30
C ALA A 18 7.92 16.93 -38.68
N ALA A 19 8.79 17.18 -37.67
CA ALA A 19 9.54 16.16 -36.99
C ALA A 19 8.91 15.74 -35.64
N CYS A 20 7.68 16.17 -35.32
CA CYS A 20 6.83 15.46 -34.40
C CYS A 20 6.31 14.21 -35.12
N GLU A 21 7.13 13.18 -35.22
CA GLU A 21 6.60 11.83 -35.42
C GLU A 21 5.55 11.62 -34.34
N GLN A 22 4.30 11.41 -34.77
CA GLN A 22 3.31 10.82 -33.91
C GLN A 22 3.95 9.57 -33.31
N GLU A 23 4.28 9.63 -31.99
CA GLU A 23 4.48 8.39 -31.24
C GLU A 23 3.26 7.54 -31.58
N LYS A 24 3.51 6.46 -32.33
CA LYS A 24 2.49 5.44 -32.51
C LYS A 24 2.14 5.00 -31.11
N SER A 25 0.98 5.42 -30.62
CA SER A 25 0.39 4.82 -29.44
C SER A 25 0.47 3.30 -29.68
N ILE A 26 1.28 2.63 -28.88
CA ILE A 26 1.28 1.17 -28.87
C ILE A 26 -0.12 0.84 -28.37
N ASP A 27 -0.96 0.42 -29.30
CA ASP A 27 -2.31 -0.04 -28.98
C ASP A 27 -2.14 -1.39 -28.26
N ILE A 28 -1.89 -1.31 -26.93
CA ILE A 28 -1.85 -2.50 -26.10
C ILE A 28 -3.29 -2.96 -26.00
N PRO A 29 -3.63 -4.16 -26.53
CA PRO A 29 -5.00 -4.63 -26.52
C PRO A 29 -5.49 -4.62 -25.05
N MET A 30 -6.56 -3.86 -24.79
CA MET A 30 -7.23 -3.93 -23.49
C MET A 30 -7.72 -5.37 -23.30
N PRO A 31 -7.40 -6.03 -22.18
CA PRO A 31 -8.03 -7.29 -21.84
C PRO A 31 -9.55 -7.08 -21.88
N LYS A 32 -10.26 -7.98 -22.52
CA LYS A 32 -11.71 -7.86 -22.56
C LYS A 32 -12.21 -8.04 -21.12
N GLN A 33 -12.97 -7.09 -20.61
CA GLN A 33 -13.57 -7.10 -19.26
C GLN A 33 -14.26 -8.45 -18.94
N THR A 34 -14.77 -9.14 -19.96
CA THR A 34 -15.38 -10.46 -19.87
C THR A 34 -14.43 -11.58 -19.46
N ASP A 35 -13.13 -11.44 -19.63
CA ASP A 35 -12.16 -12.49 -19.32
C ASP A 35 -11.84 -12.55 -17.81
N TYR A 36 -12.10 -11.45 -17.07
CA TYR A 36 -11.87 -11.36 -15.62
C TYR A 36 -13.15 -11.52 -14.78
N LEU A 37 -14.31 -11.11 -15.30
CA LEU A 37 -15.59 -11.23 -14.61
C LEU A 37 -16.24 -12.61 -14.75
N GLY A 38 -15.67 -13.50 -15.58
CA GLY A 38 -16.28 -14.79 -15.92
C GLY A 38 -16.06 -15.92 -14.94
N SER A 39 -15.16 -15.79 -13.99
CA SER A 39 -14.90 -16.83 -12.98
C SER A 39 -14.91 -16.23 -11.59
N ILE A 40 -16.09 -16.00 -11.02
CA ILE A 40 -16.23 -15.99 -9.58
C ILE A 40 -15.86 -17.42 -9.16
N LEU A 41 -14.58 -17.62 -8.82
CA LEU A 41 -14.14 -18.86 -8.22
C LEU A 41 -14.87 -18.95 -6.89
N THR A 42 -15.80 -19.90 -6.79
CA THR A 42 -16.31 -20.34 -5.50
C THR A 42 -15.14 -21.09 -4.85
N LEU A 43 -14.37 -20.35 -4.03
CA LEU A 43 -13.34 -20.94 -3.19
C LEU A 43 -14.03 -21.89 -2.21
N SER A 44 -13.38 -23.02 -1.87
CA SER A 44 -13.79 -23.78 -0.71
C SER A 44 -13.57 -22.94 0.57
N ASP A 45 -14.27 -23.26 1.65
CA ASP A 45 -14.07 -22.55 2.91
C ASP A 45 -12.60 -22.59 3.38
N ASP A 46 -11.93 -23.72 3.20
CA ASP A 46 -10.53 -23.91 3.55
C ASP A 46 -9.61 -23.04 2.67
N ASP A 47 -9.84 -22.97 1.36
CA ASP A 47 -9.06 -22.13 0.44
C ASP A 47 -9.32 -20.63 0.71
N TYR A 48 -10.56 -20.28 1.03
CA TYR A 48 -10.91 -18.91 1.37
C TYR A 48 -10.21 -18.46 2.66
N TYR A 49 -10.26 -19.31 3.71
CA TYR A 49 -9.54 -19.08 4.95
C TYR A 49 -8.02 -18.95 4.72
N ASP A 50 -7.42 -19.86 3.95
CA ASP A 50 -5.98 -19.83 3.63
C ASP A 50 -5.59 -18.51 2.97
N LYS A 51 -6.39 -18.01 2.06
CA LYS A 51 -6.12 -16.75 1.36
C LYS A 51 -6.33 -15.52 2.25
N VAL A 52 -7.39 -15.49 3.05
CA VAL A 52 -7.65 -14.39 3.99
C VAL A 52 -6.53 -14.32 5.03
N LEU A 53 -6.17 -15.47 5.63
CA LEU A 53 -5.05 -15.53 6.57
C LEU A 53 -3.72 -15.17 5.89
N GLY A 54 -3.52 -15.64 4.65
CA GLY A 54 -2.36 -15.31 3.84
C GLY A 54 -2.22 -13.81 3.61
N ALA A 55 -3.32 -13.13 3.30
CA ALA A 55 -3.36 -11.68 3.14
C ALA A 55 -3.01 -10.93 4.43
N LEU A 56 -3.63 -11.31 5.54
CA LEU A 56 -3.40 -10.66 6.84
C LEU A 56 -1.96 -10.85 7.33
N VAL A 57 -1.46 -12.09 7.27
CA VAL A 57 -0.09 -12.42 7.72
C VAL A 57 0.95 -11.86 6.74
N GLY A 58 0.69 -11.93 5.43
CA GLY A 58 1.56 -11.33 4.42
C GLY A 58 1.69 -9.81 4.61
N SER A 59 0.57 -9.13 4.92
CA SER A 59 0.57 -7.71 5.29
C SER A 59 1.42 -7.44 6.52
N ALA A 60 1.23 -8.21 7.58
CA ALA A 60 1.96 -8.05 8.83
C ALA A 60 3.47 -8.35 8.69
N ILE A 61 3.85 -9.29 7.79
CA ILE A 61 5.27 -9.51 7.42
C ILE A 61 5.85 -8.26 6.77
N GLY A 62 5.15 -7.69 5.78
CA GLY A 62 5.59 -6.48 5.07
C GLY A 62 5.76 -5.30 6.01
N ASP A 63 4.74 -5.01 6.82
CA ASP A 63 4.75 -3.99 7.86
C ASP A 63 5.96 -4.14 8.79
N ALA A 64 6.14 -5.31 9.39
CA ALA A 64 7.24 -5.57 10.33
C ALA A 64 8.64 -5.54 9.68
N MET A 65 8.77 -5.88 8.40
CA MET A 65 10.04 -5.74 7.68
C MET A 65 10.39 -4.28 7.40
N GLY A 66 9.40 -3.42 7.14
CA GLY A 66 9.59 -1.99 6.92
C GLY A 66 9.72 -1.17 8.21
N ALA A 67 9.10 -1.60 9.30
CA ALA A 67 8.96 -0.86 10.56
C ALA A 67 10.24 -0.26 11.14
N SER A 68 11.40 -0.91 10.96
CA SER A 68 12.68 -0.43 11.47
C SER A 68 13.25 0.74 10.68
N THR A 69 12.84 0.92 9.45
CA THR A 69 13.40 1.88 8.49
C THR A 69 12.35 2.78 7.85
N GLU A 70 11.16 2.82 8.43
CA GLU A 70 10.10 3.75 8.05
C GLU A 70 10.64 5.19 8.00
N MET A 71 10.32 5.91 6.95
CA MET A 71 10.79 7.28 6.63
C MET A 71 12.29 7.42 6.35
N TRP A 72 13.05 6.33 6.29
CA TRP A 72 14.47 6.40 5.96
C TRP A 72 14.66 6.47 4.43
N ASN A 73 15.79 7.04 4.02
CA ASN A 73 16.27 6.89 2.65
C ASN A 73 17.11 5.61 2.52
N ARG A 74 17.22 5.09 1.30
CA ARG A 74 17.95 3.85 0.98
C ARG A 74 19.42 3.87 1.41
N ASP A 75 20.11 5.04 1.32
CA ASP A 75 21.52 5.13 1.70
C ASP A 75 21.70 4.92 3.21
N ASN A 76 20.80 5.47 4.03
CA ASN A 76 20.81 5.26 5.48
C ASN A 76 20.51 3.80 5.81
N ILE A 77 19.54 3.17 5.12
CA ILE A 77 19.24 1.75 5.28
C ILE A 77 20.47 0.90 4.98
N GLN A 78 21.09 1.12 3.82
CA GLN A 78 22.28 0.38 3.41
C GLN A 78 23.45 0.59 4.38
N ASN A 79 23.66 1.80 4.90
CA ASN A 79 24.75 2.10 5.83
C ASN A 79 24.57 1.46 7.20
N VAL A 80 23.34 1.30 7.69
CA VAL A 80 23.04 0.78 9.04
C VAL A 80 22.75 -0.71 9.04
N TYR A 81 21.95 -1.18 8.10
CA TYR A 81 21.45 -2.56 8.02
C TYR A 81 22.13 -3.40 6.92
N GLY A 82 22.84 -2.78 6.00
CA GLY A 82 23.25 -3.43 4.76
C GLY A 82 22.06 -3.63 3.83
N TYR A 83 21.75 -4.88 3.50
CA TYR A 83 20.55 -5.23 2.72
C TYR A 83 19.59 -6.04 3.59
N ILE A 84 18.39 -5.53 3.80
CA ILE A 84 17.38 -6.15 4.66
C ILE A 84 16.75 -7.33 3.90
N ILE A 85 16.82 -8.53 4.47
CA ILE A 85 16.26 -9.77 3.93
C ILE A 85 15.25 -10.45 4.88
N GLY A 86 14.95 -9.84 6.01
CA GLY A 86 14.06 -10.44 7.01
C GLY A 86 13.67 -9.44 8.09
N LEU A 87 13.12 -9.95 9.17
CA LEU A 87 12.68 -9.16 10.30
C LEU A 87 13.87 -8.59 11.09
N THR A 88 13.82 -7.32 11.40
CA THR A 88 14.85 -6.62 12.18
C THR A 88 14.26 -6.04 13.47
N THR A 89 15.12 -5.82 14.46
CA THR A 89 14.72 -5.11 15.67
C THR A 89 14.43 -3.64 15.33
N VAL A 90 13.27 -3.16 15.75
CA VAL A 90 12.89 -1.76 15.54
C VAL A 90 13.57 -0.89 16.59
N THR A 91 14.50 -0.04 16.13
CA THR A 91 15.17 0.96 16.95
C THR A 91 15.04 2.29 16.23
N ARG A 92 14.13 3.14 16.69
CA ARG A 92 13.87 4.43 16.05
C ARG A 92 13.53 5.52 17.06
N GLU A 93 13.65 6.77 16.63
CA GLU A 93 13.21 7.90 17.43
C GLU A 93 11.68 7.85 17.60
N LYS A 94 11.19 8.44 18.70
CA LYS A 94 9.75 8.50 18.96
C LYS A 94 9.07 9.23 17.80
N SER A 95 8.10 8.57 17.17
CA SER A 95 7.26 9.19 16.17
C SER A 95 6.56 10.43 16.73
N PRO A 96 6.46 11.54 15.97
CA PRO A 96 5.63 12.69 16.36
C PRO A 96 4.17 12.31 16.60
N GLU A 97 3.70 11.27 15.97
CA GLU A 97 2.35 10.69 16.14
C GLU A 97 2.23 9.93 17.46
N GLY A 98 3.34 9.56 18.08
CA GLY A 98 3.39 8.93 19.38
C GLY A 98 2.77 7.54 19.45
N THR A 99 2.78 6.84 18.34
CA THR A 99 1.96 5.63 18.12
C THR A 99 2.62 4.34 18.54
N TRP A 100 3.97 4.30 18.69
CA TRP A 100 4.70 3.06 19.04
C TRP A 100 5.93 3.29 19.92
N LYS A 101 6.37 2.18 20.50
CA LYS A 101 7.59 2.16 21.32
C LYS A 101 8.82 2.42 20.45
N HIS A 102 9.83 3.03 21.06
CA HIS A 102 11.11 3.28 20.41
C HIS A 102 11.86 2.00 20.03
N ASN A 103 11.79 1.01 20.90
CA ASN A 103 12.50 -0.24 20.75
C ASN A 103 11.50 -1.38 20.78
N MET A 104 11.30 -2.03 19.66
CA MET A 104 10.45 -3.19 19.53
C MET A 104 11.24 -4.38 19.01
N ILE A 105 10.86 -5.59 19.44
CA ILE A 105 11.50 -6.81 18.96
C ILE A 105 11.21 -7.03 17.47
N ALA A 106 12.07 -7.80 16.81
CA ALA A 106 11.86 -8.19 15.42
C ALA A 106 10.50 -8.87 15.25
N GLY A 107 9.76 -8.50 14.22
CA GLY A 107 8.40 -8.96 13.97
C GLY A 107 7.29 -8.08 14.57
N SER A 108 7.64 -7.01 15.29
CA SER A 108 6.65 -6.02 15.73
C SER A 108 6.18 -5.16 14.55
N THR A 109 4.87 -4.92 14.52
CA THR A 109 4.17 -4.18 13.48
C THR A 109 3.77 -2.77 13.94
N THR A 110 3.42 -1.92 13.00
CA THR A 110 3.03 -0.51 13.17
C THR A 110 1.50 -0.35 13.19
N ASP A 111 0.99 0.84 12.89
CA ASP A 111 -0.45 1.09 12.72
C ASP A 111 -1.02 0.44 11.46
N ASP A 112 -0.22 0.14 10.45
CA ASP A 112 -0.64 -0.57 9.26
C ASP A 112 -1.37 -1.89 9.58
N THR A 113 -0.81 -2.70 10.46
CA THR A 113 -1.47 -3.93 10.92
C THR A 113 -2.66 -3.64 11.84
N ARG A 114 -2.58 -2.63 12.72
CA ARG A 114 -3.67 -2.25 13.61
C ARG A 114 -4.90 -1.76 12.86
N TRP A 115 -4.71 -0.97 11.80
CA TRP A 115 -5.81 -0.51 10.95
C TRP A 115 -6.51 -1.64 10.21
N LYS A 116 -5.73 -2.57 9.66
CA LYS A 116 -6.29 -3.75 9.01
C LYS A 116 -7.04 -4.64 10.00
N TYR A 117 -6.51 -4.80 11.21
CA TYR A 117 -7.19 -5.54 12.27
C TYR A 117 -8.52 -4.88 12.67
N LEU A 118 -8.53 -3.56 12.89
CA LEU A 118 -9.74 -2.81 13.21
C LEU A 118 -10.77 -2.91 12.07
N MET A 119 -10.33 -2.77 10.81
CA MET A 119 -11.20 -2.89 9.66
C MET A 119 -11.77 -4.31 9.52
N GLY A 120 -10.98 -5.36 9.77
CA GLY A 120 -11.47 -6.73 9.77
C GLY A 120 -12.56 -6.97 10.82
N GLN A 121 -12.42 -6.39 12.02
CA GLN A 121 -13.47 -6.42 13.07
C GLN A 121 -14.74 -5.67 12.62
N TYR A 122 -14.59 -4.51 11.98
CA TYR A 122 -15.72 -3.77 11.41
C TYR A 122 -16.43 -4.60 10.36
N ILE A 123 -15.73 -5.14 9.38
CA ILE A 123 -16.31 -5.96 8.30
C ILE A 123 -17.03 -7.18 8.88
N SER A 124 -16.40 -7.92 9.80
CA SER A 124 -17.00 -9.11 10.42
C SER A 124 -18.30 -8.81 11.17
N SER A 125 -18.36 -7.64 11.82
CA SER A 125 -19.55 -7.23 12.59
C SER A 125 -20.65 -6.58 11.75
N HIS A 126 -20.37 -6.12 10.52
CA HIS A 126 -21.29 -5.35 9.67
C HIS A 126 -21.50 -5.94 8.26
N ARG A 127 -21.27 -7.24 8.07
CA ARG A 127 -21.33 -7.92 6.76
C ARG A 127 -22.58 -7.66 5.93
N SER A 128 -23.72 -7.48 6.57
CA SER A 128 -24.99 -7.27 5.87
C SER A 128 -25.16 -5.86 5.29
N SER A 129 -24.36 -4.90 5.76
CA SER A 129 -24.44 -3.51 5.33
C SER A 129 -23.16 -2.77 5.72
N LEU A 130 -22.25 -2.64 4.79
CA LEU A 130 -21.04 -1.81 4.98
C LEU A 130 -21.38 -0.37 4.59
N SER A 131 -21.46 0.53 5.57
CA SER A 131 -21.73 1.94 5.35
C SER A 131 -20.65 2.83 5.99
N VAL A 132 -20.44 3.99 5.38
CA VAL A 132 -19.48 4.99 5.91
C VAL A 132 -19.87 5.46 7.31
N ASP A 133 -21.17 5.68 7.54
CA ASP A 133 -21.65 6.16 8.84
C ASP A 133 -21.43 5.10 9.94
N ASP A 134 -21.65 3.82 9.65
CA ASP A 134 -21.37 2.72 10.58
C ASP A 134 -19.87 2.59 10.83
N PHE A 135 -19.03 2.75 9.79
CA PHE A 135 -17.57 2.75 9.96
C PHE A 135 -17.08 3.91 10.84
N MET A 136 -17.59 5.12 10.62
CA MET A 136 -17.28 6.26 11.49
C MET A 136 -17.71 6.01 12.94
N GLN A 137 -18.91 5.47 13.13
CA GLN A 137 -19.40 5.10 14.47
C GLN A 137 -18.54 4.00 15.11
N PHE A 138 -18.09 3.03 14.33
CA PHE A 138 -17.22 1.95 14.81
C PHE A 138 -15.88 2.49 15.33
N ILE A 139 -15.23 3.40 14.59
CA ILE A 139 -13.99 4.08 15.03
C ILE A 139 -14.23 4.84 16.35
N ILE A 140 -15.34 5.58 16.44
CA ILE A 140 -15.68 6.35 17.65
C ILE A 140 -15.88 5.42 18.83
N SER A 141 -16.67 4.37 18.65
CA SER A 141 -16.97 3.39 19.72
C SER A 141 -15.71 2.66 20.20
N TYR A 142 -14.81 2.31 19.26
CA TYR A 142 -13.52 1.73 19.62
C TYR A 142 -12.68 2.70 20.48
N TYR A 143 -12.55 3.96 20.04
CA TYR A 143 -11.82 4.99 20.76
C TYR A 143 -12.40 5.26 22.17
N GLU A 144 -13.74 5.33 22.27
CA GLU A 144 -14.43 5.51 23.55
C GLU A 144 -14.21 4.33 24.49
N ALA A 145 -14.29 3.10 23.99
CA ALA A 145 -14.04 1.90 24.79
C ALA A 145 -12.62 1.87 25.36
N GLN A 146 -11.61 2.22 24.56
CA GLN A 146 -10.21 2.29 25.03
C GLN A 146 -10.02 3.43 26.05
N THR A 147 -10.68 4.56 25.84
CA THR A 147 -10.63 5.69 26.79
C THR A 147 -11.30 5.36 28.12
N GLN A 148 -12.44 4.66 28.08
CA GLN A 148 -13.14 4.21 29.29
C GLN A 148 -12.28 3.22 30.08
N ALA A 149 -11.59 2.30 29.41
CA ALA A 149 -10.68 1.35 30.04
C ALA A 149 -9.53 2.03 30.81
N LEU A 150 -9.04 3.19 30.33
CA LEU A 150 -8.05 4.01 31.06
C LEU A 150 -8.62 4.66 32.32
N SER A 151 -9.89 5.06 32.28
CA SER A 151 -10.53 5.77 33.42
C SER A 151 -11.03 4.81 34.48
N ASP A 152 -11.03 3.50 34.26
CA ASP A 152 -11.43 2.50 35.25
C ASP A 152 -10.37 2.40 36.36
N LYS A 153 -10.67 3.03 37.48
CA LYS A 153 -9.78 3.10 38.66
C LYS A 153 -9.63 1.80 39.44
N SER A 154 -10.35 0.75 39.07
CA SER A 154 -10.29 -0.57 39.72
C SER A 154 -8.97 -1.31 39.46
N VAL A 155 -8.19 -0.86 38.47
CA VAL A 155 -6.99 -1.55 38.03
C VAL A 155 -5.74 -0.86 38.59
N GLN A 156 -5.11 -1.48 39.57
CA GLN A 156 -3.73 -1.18 40.03
C GLN A 156 -2.76 -1.89 39.08
N GLU A 157 -2.62 -1.38 37.89
CA GLU A 157 -1.76 -1.96 36.86
C GLU A 157 -0.32 -1.42 36.96
N SER A 158 0.62 -2.20 36.45
CA SER A 158 2.00 -1.73 36.25
C SER A 158 2.06 -0.56 35.25
N THR A 159 3.10 0.26 35.36
CA THR A 159 3.33 1.36 34.39
C THR A 159 3.35 0.88 32.94
N ASP A 160 3.89 -0.33 32.69
CA ASP A 160 3.99 -0.90 31.33
C ASP A 160 2.61 -1.22 30.74
N ILE A 161 1.66 -1.70 31.56
CA ILE A 161 0.29 -1.96 31.11
C ILE A 161 -0.43 -0.64 30.83
N LEU A 162 -0.21 0.38 31.65
CA LEU A 162 -0.76 1.70 31.40
C LEU A 162 -0.21 2.33 30.12
N ASP A 163 1.08 2.22 29.88
CA ASP A 163 1.71 2.70 28.66
C ASP A 163 1.16 2.00 27.42
N ALA A 164 0.98 0.68 27.44
CA ALA A 164 0.36 -0.07 26.36
C ALA A 164 -1.08 0.39 26.06
N ARG A 165 -1.87 0.70 27.09
CA ARG A 165 -3.22 1.25 26.91
C ARG A 165 -3.21 2.67 26.32
N ILE A 166 -2.27 3.51 26.74
CA ILE A 166 -2.09 4.84 26.18
C ILE A 166 -1.74 4.73 24.68
N GLU A 167 -0.88 3.80 24.30
CA GLU A 167 -0.57 3.54 22.88
C GLU A 167 -1.81 3.15 22.07
N GLN A 168 -2.68 2.30 22.62
CA GLN A 168 -3.93 1.88 21.96
C GLN A 168 -4.89 3.04 21.71
N ILE A 169 -4.82 4.11 22.46
CA ILE A 169 -5.63 5.32 22.25
C ILE A 169 -4.92 6.29 21.30
N THR A 170 -3.61 6.42 21.42
CA THR A 170 -2.85 7.47 20.74
C THR A 170 -2.85 7.27 19.22
N TRP A 171 -2.69 6.05 18.74
CA TRP A 171 -2.63 5.76 17.30
C TRP A 171 -3.96 6.03 16.57
N ILE A 172 -5.11 5.90 17.23
CA ILE A 172 -6.43 6.11 16.62
C ILE A 172 -7.04 7.48 16.93
N LYS A 173 -6.42 8.24 17.81
CA LYS A 173 -6.98 9.50 18.34
C LYS A 173 -7.32 10.53 17.26
N GLU A 174 -6.42 10.75 16.31
CA GLU A 174 -6.64 11.74 15.25
C GLU A 174 -7.74 11.28 14.28
N TRP A 175 -7.80 10.01 13.98
CA TRP A 175 -8.83 9.39 13.15
C TRP A 175 -10.20 9.47 13.82
N ALA A 176 -10.28 9.23 15.13
CA ALA A 176 -11.51 9.41 15.90
C ALA A 176 -12.00 10.88 15.86
N ARG A 177 -11.09 11.85 15.87
CA ARG A 177 -11.46 13.27 15.71
C ARG A 177 -12.12 13.58 14.38
N VAL A 178 -11.61 12.99 13.29
CA VAL A 178 -12.21 13.13 11.96
C VAL A 178 -13.56 12.42 11.90
N ALA A 179 -13.65 11.21 12.46
CA ALA A 179 -14.92 10.47 12.54
C ALA A 179 -16.00 11.21 13.33
N ILE A 180 -15.66 11.78 14.49
CA ILE A 180 -16.57 12.62 15.29
C ILE A 180 -17.01 13.88 14.50
N ALA A 181 -16.10 14.48 13.76
CA ALA A 181 -16.42 15.65 12.95
C ALA A 181 -17.33 15.29 11.76
N HIS A 182 -17.16 14.10 11.16
CA HIS A 182 -18.03 13.58 10.12
C HIS A 182 -19.49 13.50 10.59
N GLN A 183 -19.74 12.99 11.80
CA GLN A 183 -21.09 12.91 12.38
C GLN A 183 -21.73 14.29 12.66
N LYS A 184 -20.89 15.34 12.87
CA LYS A 184 -21.38 16.71 13.08
C LYS A 184 -21.79 17.40 11.78
N GLY A 185 -21.50 16.82 10.64
CA GLY A 185 -21.85 17.30 9.32
C GLY A 185 -20.67 17.79 8.50
N ARG A 186 -20.97 18.07 7.22
CA ARG A 186 -19.98 18.33 6.17
C ARG A 186 -18.94 19.38 6.52
N ASP A 187 -19.34 20.52 7.09
CA ASP A 187 -18.40 21.62 7.33
C ASP A 187 -17.36 21.28 8.41
N GLU A 188 -17.77 20.58 9.46
CA GLU A 188 -16.86 20.13 10.51
C GLU A 188 -15.95 19.01 10.01
N TYR A 189 -16.48 18.10 9.21
CA TYR A 189 -15.69 17.04 8.57
C TYR A 189 -14.60 17.61 7.67
N VAL A 190 -14.91 18.54 6.77
CA VAL A 190 -13.93 19.16 5.87
C VAL A 190 -12.83 19.89 6.66
N LYS A 191 -13.19 20.60 7.75
CA LYS A 191 -12.20 21.23 8.62
C LYS A 191 -11.29 20.22 9.32
N ALA A 192 -11.86 19.13 9.82
CA ALA A 192 -11.10 18.10 10.51
C ALA A 192 -10.16 17.36 9.55
N GLN A 193 -10.65 16.98 8.36
CA GLN A 193 -9.85 16.36 7.31
C GLN A 193 -8.70 17.27 6.85
N ALA A 194 -8.98 18.53 6.58
CA ALA A 194 -7.94 19.50 6.21
C ALA A 194 -6.89 19.69 7.31
N ARG A 195 -7.28 19.62 8.58
CA ARG A 195 -6.37 19.72 9.72
C ARG A 195 -5.51 18.47 9.92
N PHE A 196 -6.00 17.31 9.49
CA PHE A 196 -5.34 16.02 9.70
C PHE A 196 -3.98 16.00 8.98
N TYR A 197 -3.97 16.25 7.66
CA TYR A 197 -2.76 16.27 6.85
C TYR A 197 -2.55 17.60 6.06
N GLY A 198 -3.18 18.68 6.48
CA GLY A 198 -2.97 19.98 5.84
C GLY A 198 -3.44 20.05 4.39
N GLY A 199 -4.30 19.15 3.95
CA GLY A 199 -4.74 19.05 2.54
C GLY A 199 -3.80 18.22 1.66
N GLU A 200 -2.78 17.56 2.21
CA GLU A 200 -1.91 16.65 1.49
C GLU A 200 -2.62 15.33 1.15
N MET A 201 -2.31 14.75 0.00
CA MET A 201 -2.85 13.47 -0.44
C MET A 201 -2.05 12.32 0.19
N SER A 202 -2.35 12.03 1.46
CA SER A 202 -1.72 10.95 2.20
C SER A 202 -2.22 9.56 1.77
N CYS A 203 -1.51 8.52 2.20
CA CYS A 203 -1.87 7.12 1.96
C CYS A 203 -2.90 6.57 2.97
N ALA A 204 -3.58 7.42 3.73
CA ALA A 204 -4.39 7.02 4.88
C ALA A 204 -5.39 5.88 4.59
N GLY A 205 -6.11 5.95 3.47
CA GLY A 205 -7.05 4.90 3.08
C GLY A 205 -6.38 3.57 2.74
N MET A 206 -5.12 3.57 2.29
CA MET A 206 -4.39 2.34 1.95
C MET A 206 -4.10 1.47 3.18
N LEU A 207 -4.14 2.03 4.40
CA LEU A 207 -3.93 1.28 5.62
C LEU A 207 -5.04 0.26 5.88
N TYR A 208 -6.27 0.52 5.40
CA TYR A 208 -7.45 -0.32 5.72
C TYR A 208 -8.31 -0.69 4.51
N SER A 209 -8.38 0.13 3.45
CA SER A 209 -9.23 -0.12 2.27
C SER A 209 -8.95 -1.45 1.57
N PRO A 210 -7.70 -1.97 1.51
CA PRO A 210 -7.43 -3.27 0.91
C PRO A 210 -8.28 -4.41 1.49
N MET A 211 -8.72 -4.29 2.75
CA MET A 211 -9.53 -5.31 3.44
C MET A 211 -10.88 -5.60 2.75
N PHE A 212 -11.45 -4.63 2.04
CA PHE A 212 -12.71 -4.84 1.31
C PHE A 212 -12.55 -5.84 0.16
N GLY A 213 -11.37 -5.91 -0.46
CA GLY A 213 -11.08 -6.89 -1.51
C GLY A 213 -11.02 -8.34 -1.02
N LEU A 214 -10.91 -8.58 0.29
CA LEU A 214 -10.95 -9.94 0.86
C LEU A 214 -12.37 -10.52 0.88
N VAL A 215 -13.38 -9.67 0.99
CA VAL A 215 -14.78 -10.07 1.19
C VAL A 215 -15.66 -9.79 -0.03
N GLU A 216 -15.12 -9.08 -1.02
CA GLU A 216 -15.83 -8.77 -2.27
C GLU A 216 -15.05 -9.34 -3.47
N SER A 217 -15.67 -10.28 -4.17
CA SER A 217 -15.06 -10.99 -5.30
C SER A 217 -15.12 -10.22 -6.63
N ASN A 218 -16.01 -9.23 -6.73
CA ASN A 218 -16.06 -8.32 -7.87
C ASN A 218 -15.12 -7.13 -7.65
N PRO A 219 -14.06 -6.95 -8.44
CA PRO A 219 -13.09 -5.89 -8.23
C PRO A 219 -13.68 -4.47 -8.38
N GLU A 220 -14.71 -4.29 -9.20
CA GLU A 220 -15.39 -2.99 -9.35
C GLU A 220 -16.22 -2.66 -8.09
N THR A 221 -16.96 -3.63 -7.56
CA THR A 221 -17.71 -3.46 -6.30
C THR A 221 -16.75 -3.27 -5.12
N ALA A 222 -15.64 -4.01 -5.06
CA ALA A 222 -14.61 -3.82 -4.03
C ALA A 222 -14.01 -2.40 -4.09
N TYR A 223 -13.79 -1.89 -5.31
CA TYR A 223 -13.36 -0.52 -5.53
C TYR A 223 -14.37 0.51 -5.00
N GLU A 224 -15.67 0.38 -5.37
CA GLU A 224 -16.71 1.33 -4.97
C GLU A 224 -16.85 1.39 -3.45
N ILE A 225 -16.91 0.23 -2.77
CA ILE A 225 -16.97 0.17 -1.30
C ILE A 225 -15.75 0.84 -0.69
N ALA A 226 -14.55 0.52 -1.17
CA ALA A 226 -13.30 1.09 -0.66
C ALA A 226 -13.22 2.60 -0.91
N PHE A 227 -13.65 3.08 -2.08
CA PHE A 227 -13.68 4.50 -2.42
C PHE A 227 -14.58 5.30 -1.47
N ASP A 228 -15.75 4.78 -1.16
CA ASP A 228 -16.67 5.43 -0.21
C ASP A 228 -16.08 5.49 1.20
N HIS A 229 -15.42 4.39 1.63
CA HIS A 229 -14.80 4.29 2.95
C HIS A 229 -13.45 5.01 3.07
N ALA A 230 -12.85 5.47 1.97
CA ALA A 230 -11.59 6.23 1.98
C ALA A 230 -11.82 7.68 2.47
N VAL A 231 -12.39 7.80 3.68
CA VAL A 231 -12.88 9.06 4.27
C VAL A 231 -11.77 9.98 4.77
N PHE A 232 -10.57 9.45 4.94
CA PHE A 232 -9.39 10.25 5.35
C PHE A 232 -8.60 10.75 4.14
N ASP A 233 -8.85 10.21 2.96
CA ASP A 233 -8.18 10.56 1.72
C ASP A 233 -8.82 11.74 1.00
N ILE A 234 -8.00 12.47 0.24
CA ILE A 234 -8.44 13.54 -0.64
C ILE A 234 -7.89 13.33 -2.06
N GLY A 235 -8.54 13.96 -3.03
CA GLY A 235 -8.09 13.91 -4.42
C GLY A 235 -7.99 12.48 -4.96
N TYR A 236 -6.97 12.22 -5.74
CA TYR A 236 -6.74 10.90 -6.33
C TYR A 236 -6.19 9.84 -5.35
N ALA A 237 -5.89 10.22 -4.10
CA ALA A 237 -5.58 9.25 -3.06
C ALA A 237 -6.76 8.28 -2.83
N LYS A 238 -8.01 8.76 -2.95
CA LYS A 238 -9.21 7.91 -2.88
C LYS A 238 -9.25 6.85 -4.00
N ASP A 239 -8.90 7.25 -5.22
CA ASP A 239 -8.79 6.34 -6.36
C ASP A 239 -7.75 5.25 -6.11
N ILE A 240 -6.56 5.63 -5.60
CA ILE A 240 -5.49 4.70 -5.26
C ILE A 240 -5.92 3.72 -4.17
N SER A 241 -6.49 4.20 -3.07
CA SER A 241 -6.97 3.35 -1.96
C SER A 241 -8.04 2.36 -2.44
N ALA A 242 -8.96 2.80 -3.30
CA ALA A 242 -9.97 1.93 -3.90
C ALA A 242 -9.37 0.88 -4.85
N LEU A 243 -8.36 1.26 -5.64
CA LEU A 243 -7.64 0.34 -6.52
C LEU A 243 -6.92 -0.76 -5.75
N THR A 244 -6.42 -0.50 -4.54
CA THR A 244 -5.80 -1.57 -3.72
C THR A 244 -6.81 -2.64 -3.34
N ALA A 245 -8.08 -2.29 -3.04
CA ALA A 245 -9.14 -3.27 -2.79
C ALA A 245 -9.47 -4.08 -4.05
N ALA A 246 -9.55 -3.44 -5.22
CA ALA A 246 -9.75 -4.14 -6.48
C ALA A 246 -8.59 -5.12 -6.80
N MET A 247 -7.34 -4.73 -6.50
CA MET A 247 -6.17 -5.61 -6.65
C MET A 247 -6.25 -6.83 -5.73
N ILE A 248 -6.67 -6.65 -4.48
CA ILE A 248 -6.87 -7.75 -3.52
C ILE A 248 -7.99 -8.69 -4.00
N SER A 249 -9.12 -8.15 -4.47
CA SER A 249 -10.22 -8.95 -5.02
C SER A 249 -9.74 -9.88 -6.15
N LEU A 250 -8.89 -9.39 -7.07
CA LEU A 250 -8.27 -10.23 -8.10
C LEU A 250 -7.21 -11.18 -7.54
N ALA A 251 -6.43 -10.75 -6.56
CA ALA A 251 -5.42 -11.61 -5.94
C ALA A 251 -6.04 -12.84 -5.27
N MET A 252 -7.23 -12.69 -4.66
CA MET A 252 -8.02 -13.79 -4.10
C MET A 252 -8.37 -14.85 -5.16
N GLN A 253 -8.42 -14.48 -6.44
CA GLN A 253 -8.70 -15.39 -7.56
C GLN A 253 -7.44 -16.06 -8.12
N SER A 254 -6.26 -15.86 -7.52
CA SER A 254 -4.97 -16.45 -7.92
C SER A 254 -4.54 -16.18 -9.37
N VAL A 255 -4.99 -15.08 -9.96
CA VAL A 255 -4.58 -14.65 -11.30
C VAL A 255 -3.11 -14.23 -11.35
N SER A 256 -2.57 -13.97 -12.54
CA SER A 256 -1.18 -13.51 -12.70
C SER A 256 -0.96 -12.14 -12.05
N MET A 257 0.27 -11.81 -11.68
CA MET A 257 0.60 -10.48 -11.15
C MET A 257 0.31 -9.37 -12.17
N ASP A 258 0.56 -9.62 -13.44
CA ASP A 258 0.21 -8.68 -14.51
C ASP A 258 -1.30 -8.42 -14.56
N SER A 259 -2.13 -9.44 -14.41
CA SER A 259 -3.58 -9.28 -14.34
C SER A 259 -4.03 -8.48 -13.14
N ILE A 260 -3.38 -8.67 -11.98
CA ILE A 260 -3.67 -7.89 -10.77
C ILE A 260 -3.32 -6.41 -10.99
N ILE A 261 -2.18 -6.12 -11.60
CA ILE A 261 -1.77 -4.74 -11.89
C ILE A 261 -2.67 -4.12 -12.97
N ASP A 262 -3.04 -4.87 -13.99
CA ASP A 262 -3.88 -4.40 -15.09
C ASP A 262 -5.29 -3.99 -14.65
N VAL A 263 -5.75 -4.38 -13.43
CA VAL A 263 -7.04 -3.91 -12.87
C VAL A 263 -7.17 -2.39 -12.90
N ILE A 264 -6.05 -1.69 -12.77
CA ILE A 264 -5.96 -0.22 -12.81
C ILE A 264 -6.55 0.35 -14.12
N ARG A 265 -6.48 -0.41 -15.21
CA ARG A 265 -6.89 0.04 -16.55
C ARG A 265 -8.37 -0.17 -16.84
N PHE A 266 -9.04 -1.11 -16.17
CA PHE A 266 -10.42 -1.47 -16.49
C PHE A 266 -11.41 -1.26 -15.32
N VAL A 267 -10.96 -1.15 -14.07
CA VAL A 267 -11.81 -0.75 -12.95
C VAL A 267 -11.75 0.77 -12.77
N ASP A 268 -12.73 1.45 -13.31
CA ASP A 268 -12.82 2.92 -13.29
C ASP A 268 -14.29 3.38 -13.26
N PRO A 269 -15.07 3.02 -12.22
CA PRO A 269 -16.51 3.31 -12.19
C PRO A 269 -16.86 4.80 -12.16
N TYR A 270 -15.90 5.66 -11.88
CA TYR A 270 -16.07 7.11 -11.84
C TYR A 270 -15.45 7.84 -13.03
N ASP A 271 -15.05 7.12 -14.09
CA ASP A 271 -14.54 7.66 -15.36
C ASP A 271 -13.35 8.63 -15.20
N TYR A 272 -12.43 8.36 -14.27
CA TYR A 272 -11.21 9.17 -14.09
C TYR A 272 -10.36 9.26 -15.37
N LYS A 273 -10.33 8.18 -16.18
CA LYS A 273 -9.59 8.15 -17.45
C LYS A 273 -10.14 9.15 -18.46
N ASP A 274 -11.42 9.49 -18.38
CA ASP A 274 -12.09 10.45 -19.26
C ASP A 274 -11.90 11.90 -18.81
N SER A 275 -11.08 12.12 -17.76
CA SER A 275 -10.68 13.46 -17.33
C SER A 275 -10.06 14.24 -18.49
N ARG A 276 -10.73 15.34 -18.87
CA ARG A 276 -10.43 16.13 -20.07
C ARG A 276 -8.99 16.63 -20.19
N LEU A 277 -8.33 16.90 -19.05
CA LEU A 277 -7.03 17.58 -19.02
C LEU A 277 -5.89 16.69 -18.57
N ILE A 278 -6.15 15.69 -17.75
CA ILE A 278 -5.11 15.00 -16.98
C ILE A 278 -5.14 13.48 -17.21
N GLY A 279 -6.31 12.93 -17.54
CA GLY A 279 -6.51 11.47 -17.50
C GLY A 279 -6.51 10.93 -16.06
N ARG A 280 -6.34 9.63 -15.89
CA ARG A 280 -6.30 8.98 -14.59
C ARG A 280 -4.90 9.01 -14.00
N LEU A 281 -4.68 9.78 -12.92
CA LEU A 281 -3.36 9.94 -12.31
C LEU A 281 -2.81 8.61 -11.75
N ALA A 282 -3.66 7.78 -11.12
CA ALA A 282 -3.23 6.48 -10.63
C ALA A 282 -2.72 5.55 -11.75
N GLU A 283 -3.35 5.57 -12.92
CA GLU A 283 -2.89 4.81 -14.10
C GLU A 283 -1.58 5.38 -14.65
N ASN A 284 -1.45 6.70 -14.76
CA ASN A 284 -0.23 7.34 -15.26
C ASN A 284 0.99 7.03 -14.37
N ILE A 285 0.81 7.05 -13.04
CA ILE A 285 1.86 6.69 -12.07
C ILE A 285 2.22 5.20 -12.21
N ALA A 286 1.24 4.32 -12.31
CA ALA A 286 1.47 2.89 -12.50
C ALA A 286 2.19 2.59 -13.82
N LEU A 287 1.85 3.31 -14.89
CA LEU A 287 2.53 3.19 -16.19
C LEU A 287 3.99 3.66 -16.09
N SER A 288 4.28 4.77 -15.39
CA SER A 288 5.66 5.20 -15.11
C SER A 288 6.45 4.10 -14.39
N ALA A 289 5.91 3.55 -13.32
CA ALA A 289 6.54 2.48 -12.56
C ALA A 289 6.82 1.23 -13.42
N THR A 290 5.83 0.76 -14.18
CA THR A 290 5.98 -0.43 -15.04
C THR A 290 6.96 -0.20 -16.18
N THR A 291 6.98 1.00 -16.75
CA THR A 291 7.92 1.40 -17.81
C THR A 291 9.37 1.43 -17.27
N THR A 292 9.56 1.96 -16.06
CA THR A 292 10.88 1.98 -15.38
C THR A 292 11.41 0.56 -15.18
N ILE A 293 10.57 -0.38 -14.74
CA ILE A 293 10.95 -1.80 -14.62
C ILE A 293 11.35 -2.38 -16.00
N GLY A 294 10.58 -2.08 -17.06
CA GLY A 294 10.90 -2.53 -18.42
C GLY A 294 12.26 -2.02 -18.91
N TYR A 295 12.58 -0.74 -18.68
CA TYR A 295 13.89 -0.19 -19.01
C TYR A 295 15.02 -0.83 -18.21
N ALA A 296 14.83 -1.03 -16.90
CA ALA A 296 15.83 -1.68 -16.06
C ALA A 296 16.15 -3.11 -16.54
N GLN A 297 15.14 -3.88 -16.90
CA GLN A 297 15.30 -5.23 -17.46
C GLN A 297 16.06 -5.25 -18.79
N GLY A 298 16.03 -4.14 -19.53
CA GLY A 298 16.81 -3.96 -20.75
C GLY A 298 18.33 -3.71 -20.52
N ILE A 299 18.75 -3.40 -19.29
CA ILE A 299 20.15 -3.22 -18.94
C ILE A 299 20.83 -4.59 -18.91
N GLN A 300 21.83 -4.80 -19.80
CA GLN A 300 22.52 -6.09 -19.94
C GLN A 300 24.05 -5.92 -20.14
N ASP A 301 24.59 -4.72 -19.86
CA ASP A 301 26.02 -4.46 -20.01
C ASP A 301 26.80 -4.98 -18.79
N PRO A 302 27.57 -6.08 -18.89
CA PRO A 302 28.34 -6.60 -17.78
C PRO A 302 29.48 -5.67 -17.31
N ASN A 303 29.86 -4.67 -18.10
CA ASN A 303 30.87 -3.68 -17.69
C ASN A 303 30.27 -2.54 -16.85
N ALA A 304 28.96 -2.43 -16.79
CA ALA A 304 28.24 -1.45 -15.97
C ALA A 304 27.76 -2.03 -14.63
N GLU A 305 28.07 -3.30 -14.33
CA GLU A 305 27.62 -3.97 -13.13
C GLU A 305 28.18 -3.32 -11.85
N LEU A 306 27.24 -2.99 -10.94
CA LEU A 306 27.55 -2.48 -9.60
C LEU A 306 27.83 -3.64 -8.64
N ILE A 307 28.65 -3.42 -7.65
CA ILE A 307 28.93 -4.41 -6.60
C ILE A 307 27.74 -4.40 -5.62
N PRO A 308 27.02 -5.53 -5.49
CA PRO A 308 25.90 -5.63 -4.54
C PRO A 308 26.41 -5.69 -3.09
N PRO A 309 25.54 -5.34 -2.10
CA PRO A 309 25.81 -5.63 -0.69
C PRO A 309 25.95 -7.14 -0.43
N ASP A 310 26.70 -7.51 0.61
CA ASP A 310 26.97 -8.93 0.93
C ASP A 310 25.69 -9.77 1.13
N GLN A 311 24.64 -9.18 1.70
CA GLN A 311 23.36 -9.89 1.94
C GLN A 311 22.44 -9.93 0.73
N PHE A 312 22.77 -9.25 -0.37
CA PHE A 312 21.89 -9.25 -1.54
C PHE A 312 21.78 -10.64 -2.18
N PRO A 313 20.58 -11.19 -2.33
CA PRO A 313 20.43 -12.58 -2.77
C PRO A 313 20.53 -12.77 -4.29
N GLY A 314 20.67 -11.69 -5.06
CA GLY A 314 20.69 -11.70 -6.51
C GLY A 314 22.09 -11.55 -7.11
N THR A 315 22.14 -11.30 -8.41
CA THR A 315 23.38 -11.06 -9.18
C THR A 315 23.77 -9.57 -9.19
N ALA A 316 25.03 -9.28 -9.58
CA ALA A 316 25.49 -7.91 -9.80
C ALA A 316 24.65 -7.17 -10.87
N LEU A 317 24.22 -7.88 -11.90
CA LEU A 317 23.33 -7.33 -12.92
C LEU A 317 21.95 -6.95 -12.34
N GLU A 318 21.33 -7.83 -11.55
CA GLU A 318 20.07 -7.52 -10.87
C GLU A 318 20.21 -6.34 -9.92
N TRP A 319 21.34 -6.26 -9.19
CA TRP A 319 21.61 -5.11 -8.34
C TRP A 319 21.70 -3.81 -9.13
N THR A 320 22.38 -3.83 -10.28
CA THR A 320 22.48 -2.67 -11.18
C THR A 320 21.10 -2.25 -11.69
N GLN A 321 20.26 -3.22 -12.05
CA GLN A 321 18.88 -2.96 -12.48
C GLN A 321 18.05 -2.34 -11.35
N ILE A 322 18.17 -2.84 -10.11
CA ILE A 322 17.51 -2.27 -8.93
C ILE A 322 17.95 -0.83 -8.69
N GLN A 323 19.27 -0.55 -8.75
CA GLN A 323 19.77 0.81 -8.55
C GLN A 323 19.24 1.79 -9.59
N TYR A 324 19.13 1.37 -10.86
CA TYR A 324 18.47 2.18 -11.89
C TYR A 324 17.01 2.51 -11.54
N ILE A 325 16.26 1.51 -11.04
CA ILE A 325 14.87 1.71 -10.63
C ILE A 325 14.83 2.69 -9.44
N PHE A 326 15.66 2.46 -8.42
CA PHE A 326 15.71 3.30 -7.23
C PHE A 326 16.09 4.75 -7.55
N ASP A 327 17.05 4.97 -8.45
CA ASP A 327 17.43 6.31 -8.92
C ASP A 327 16.26 7.01 -9.63
N THR A 328 15.48 6.27 -10.42
CA THR A 328 14.31 6.80 -11.09
C THR A 328 13.22 7.19 -10.10
N LEU A 329 12.92 6.31 -9.13
CA LEU A 329 11.95 6.59 -8.06
C LEU A 329 12.39 7.80 -7.21
N ASP A 330 13.67 7.93 -6.89
CA ASP A 330 14.22 9.09 -6.16
C ASP A 330 14.03 10.42 -6.90
N ASN A 331 14.08 10.41 -8.23
CA ASN A 331 13.84 11.60 -9.04
C ASN A 331 12.37 12.01 -9.09
N GLU A 332 11.45 11.10 -8.82
CA GLU A 332 10.01 11.31 -8.87
C GLU A 332 9.35 11.41 -7.48
N LYS A 333 10.13 11.29 -6.40
CA LYS A 333 9.62 11.30 -5.02
C LYS A 333 8.92 12.60 -4.65
N GLN A 334 7.91 12.48 -3.82
CA GLN A 334 7.13 13.59 -3.30
C GLN A 334 7.80 14.25 -2.08
N ALA A 335 7.26 15.41 -1.66
CA ALA A 335 7.80 16.15 -0.51
C ALA A 335 7.67 15.35 0.81
N ILE A 336 6.60 14.56 0.94
CA ILE A 336 6.35 13.70 2.09
C ILE A 336 6.37 12.23 1.67
N ALA A 337 6.94 11.35 2.51
CA ALA A 337 7.11 9.95 2.19
C ALA A 337 5.78 9.17 2.14
N PHE A 338 4.80 9.55 2.94
CA PHE A 338 3.46 8.96 2.98
C PHE A 338 2.47 9.57 1.97
N HIS A 339 2.95 10.23 0.90
CA HIS A 339 2.10 10.69 -0.20
C HIS A 339 1.56 9.52 -1.01
N ALA A 340 0.24 9.44 -1.20
CA ALA A 340 -0.42 8.29 -1.83
C ALA A 340 0.16 7.95 -3.22
N GLY A 341 0.48 8.95 -4.04
CA GLY A 341 1.07 8.74 -5.37
C GLY A 341 2.48 8.15 -5.32
N GLU A 342 3.30 8.51 -4.31
CA GLU A 342 4.62 7.93 -4.10
C GLU A 342 4.51 6.47 -3.63
N ILE A 343 3.69 6.23 -2.59
CA ILE A 343 3.40 4.87 -2.10
C ILE A 343 2.94 3.97 -3.25
N TRP A 344 2.01 4.46 -4.06
CA TRP A 344 1.47 3.75 -5.22
C TRP A 344 2.53 3.39 -6.24
N GLN A 345 3.43 4.33 -6.57
CA GLN A 345 4.51 4.11 -7.52
C GLN A 345 5.48 3.03 -7.04
N ILE A 346 5.89 3.10 -5.77
CA ILE A 346 6.79 2.12 -5.17
C ILE A 346 6.12 0.74 -5.09
N LEU A 347 4.83 0.70 -4.73
CA LEU A 347 4.04 -0.53 -4.68
C LEU A 347 4.00 -1.23 -6.03
N ILE A 348 3.62 -0.51 -7.09
CA ILE A 348 3.55 -1.09 -8.44
C ILE A 348 4.94 -1.51 -8.93
N ALA A 349 5.98 -0.71 -8.67
CA ALA A 349 7.36 -1.09 -9.01
C ALA A 349 7.79 -2.39 -8.30
N GLY A 350 7.54 -2.51 -6.98
CA GLY A 350 7.90 -3.68 -6.18
C GLY A 350 7.14 -4.94 -6.61
N LEU A 351 5.83 -4.83 -6.86
CA LEU A 351 5.02 -5.95 -7.36
C LEU A 351 5.45 -6.39 -8.76
N LYS A 352 5.73 -5.44 -9.66
CA LYS A 352 6.18 -5.75 -11.02
C LYS A 352 7.58 -6.34 -11.04
N TYR A 353 8.50 -5.82 -10.20
CA TYR A 353 9.84 -6.35 -10.05
C TYR A 353 9.84 -7.79 -9.51
N GLY A 354 9.09 -8.04 -8.44
CA GLY A 354 8.97 -9.37 -7.83
C GLY A 354 8.17 -10.36 -8.67
N ASN A 355 7.25 -9.89 -9.51
CA ASN A 355 6.40 -10.69 -10.41
C ASN A 355 5.71 -11.88 -9.71
N GLY A 356 5.20 -11.67 -8.51
CA GLY A 356 4.51 -12.67 -7.69
C GLY A 356 5.40 -13.42 -6.70
N ASP A 357 6.71 -13.19 -6.70
CA ASP A 357 7.62 -13.67 -5.68
C ASP A 357 7.51 -12.74 -4.45
N PHE A 358 7.12 -13.34 -3.31
CA PHE A 358 6.88 -12.62 -2.07
C PHE A 358 8.16 -11.97 -1.53
N GLU A 359 9.21 -12.77 -1.34
CA GLU A 359 10.47 -12.29 -0.73
C GLU A 359 11.15 -11.26 -1.62
N LYS A 360 11.17 -11.50 -2.94
CA LYS A 360 11.76 -10.58 -3.90
C LYS A 360 11.06 -9.21 -3.89
N SER A 361 9.73 -9.19 -3.80
CA SER A 361 8.95 -7.95 -3.69
C SER A 361 9.21 -7.23 -2.37
N MET A 362 9.20 -7.96 -1.25
CA MET A 362 9.47 -7.39 0.08
C MET A 362 10.88 -6.81 0.14
N HIS A 363 11.89 -7.55 -0.28
CA HIS A 363 13.28 -7.07 -0.28
C HIS A 363 13.46 -5.80 -1.10
N PHE A 364 12.83 -5.72 -2.29
CA PHE A 364 12.87 -4.51 -3.10
C PHE A 364 12.29 -3.31 -2.35
N ILE A 365 11.08 -3.45 -1.81
CA ILE A 365 10.34 -2.36 -1.17
C ILE A 365 11.05 -1.87 0.09
N VAL A 366 11.41 -2.77 1.01
CA VAL A 366 11.98 -2.37 2.30
C VAL A 366 13.38 -1.75 2.16
N ASN A 367 14.15 -2.13 1.13
CA ASN A 367 15.48 -1.57 0.88
C ASN A 367 15.45 -0.27 0.07
N TYR A 368 14.33 0.09 -0.54
CA TYR A 368 14.14 1.43 -1.10
C TYR A 368 13.94 2.47 0.00
N GLY A 369 13.22 2.12 1.05
CA GLY A 369 12.94 3.03 2.16
C GLY A 369 11.70 3.89 1.93
N ARG A 370 11.72 5.13 2.41
CA ARG A 370 10.59 6.05 2.47
C ARG A 370 9.52 5.48 3.43
N ASP A 371 8.26 5.50 3.08
CA ASP A 371 7.17 4.89 3.87
C ASP A 371 7.05 3.39 3.51
N ASN A 372 8.15 2.69 3.76
CA ASN A 372 8.33 1.33 3.27
C ASN A 372 7.55 0.26 4.04
N ASP A 373 7.13 0.50 5.26
CA ASP A 373 6.24 -0.38 6.02
C ASP A 373 4.83 -0.36 5.42
N THR A 374 4.25 0.80 5.12
CA THR A 374 2.96 0.91 4.43
C THR A 374 3.01 0.23 3.05
N VAL A 375 4.03 0.54 2.22
CA VAL A 375 4.16 -0.09 0.90
C VAL A 375 4.28 -1.60 1.00
N ALA A 376 5.14 -2.09 1.91
CA ALA A 376 5.36 -3.52 2.09
C ALA A 376 4.14 -4.21 2.71
N ALA A 377 3.39 -3.55 3.60
CA ALA A 377 2.14 -4.06 4.14
C ALA A 377 1.08 -4.29 3.04
N VAL A 378 0.89 -3.31 2.15
CA VAL A 378 -0.07 -3.45 1.03
C VAL A 378 0.40 -4.50 0.03
N ALA A 379 1.69 -4.49 -0.35
CA ALA A 379 2.25 -5.50 -1.25
C ALA A 379 2.17 -6.91 -0.66
N GLY A 380 2.49 -7.05 0.63
CA GLY A 380 2.41 -8.30 1.37
C GLY A 380 0.97 -8.84 1.43
N MET A 381 -0.02 -7.95 1.56
CA MET A 381 -1.42 -8.31 1.53
C MET A 381 -1.85 -8.84 0.15
N ILE A 382 -1.48 -8.15 -0.93
CA ILE A 382 -1.78 -8.58 -2.30
C ILE A 382 -1.14 -9.95 -2.60
N LEU A 383 0.15 -10.09 -2.28
CA LEU A 383 0.88 -11.34 -2.51
C LEU A 383 0.36 -12.47 -1.64
N GLY A 384 0.10 -12.20 -0.35
CA GLY A 384 -0.46 -13.17 0.57
C GLY A 384 -1.85 -13.66 0.16
N ALA A 385 -2.73 -12.75 -0.29
CA ALA A 385 -4.03 -13.10 -0.88
C ALA A 385 -3.88 -13.99 -2.12
N LYS A 386 -2.87 -13.71 -2.96
CA LYS A 386 -2.61 -14.46 -4.18
C LYS A 386 -2.13 -15.88 -3.90
N ILE A 387 -1.14 -16.04 -3.03
CA ILE A 387 -0.45 -17.33 -2.81
C ILE A 387 -1.05 -18.17 -1.67
N GLY A 388 -1.80 -17.55 -0.75
CA GLY A 388 -2.31 -18.17 0.47
C GLY A 388 -1.27 -18.28 1.60
N PHE A 389 -1.75 -18.46 2.83
CA PHE A 389 -0.93 -18.57 4.04
C PHE A 389 0.05 -19.74 3.99
N ASN A 390 -0.38 -20.88 3.46
CA ASN A 390 0.45 -22.06 3.37
C ASN A 390 1.73 -21.84 2.56
N ASN A 391 1.71 -20.94 1.58
CA ASN A 391 2.83 -20.64 0.68
C ASN A 391 3.67 -19.42 1.11
N LEU A 392 3.33 -18.75 2.21
CA LEU A 392 4.19 -17.72 2.78
C LEU A 392 5.48 -18.31 3.36
N PRO A 393 6.60 -17.54 3.42
CA PRO A 393 7.87 -18.01 3.99
C PRO A 393 7.69 -18.49 5.43
N GLU A 394 8.06 -19.74 5.67
CA GLU A 394 7.70 -20.49 6.89
C GLU A 394 8.17 -19.83 8.18
N GLN A 395 9.40 -19.32 8.21
CA GLN A 395 9.94 -18.69 9.40
C GLN A 395 9.28 -17.33 9.66
N LEU A 396 9.09 -16.51 8.61
CA LEU A 396 8.48 -15.20 8.74
C LEU A 396 7.05 -15.28 9.26
N LYS A 397 6.22 -16.18 8.72
CA LYS A 397 4.83 -16.32 9.17
C LYS A 397 4.71 -16.79 10.62
N LYS A 398 5.61 -17.69 11.08
CA LYS A 398 5.64 -18.15 12.48
C LYS A 398 6.02 -17.02 13.44
N ASP A 399 7.07 -16.28 13.09
CA ASP A 399 7.54 -15.17 13.93
C ASP A 399 6.50 -14.07 14.03
N ILE A 400 5.86 -13.72 12.92
CA ILE A 400 4.80 -12.70 12.87
C ILE A 400 3.58 -13.13 13.70
N LEU A 401 3.06 -14.34 13.53
CA LEU A 401 1.92 -14.80 14.32
C LEU A 401 2.21 -14.74 15.82
N LYS A 402 3.40 -15.21 16.21
CA LYS A 402 3.81 -15.19 17.61
C LYS A 402 3.93 -13.77 18.16
N VAL A 403 4.63 -12.88 17.46
CA VAL A 403 4.86 -11.51 17.94
C VAL A 403 3.56 -10.71 17.92
N SER A 404 2.73 -10.84 16.88
CA SER A 404 1.43 -10.18 16.82
C SER A 404 0.55 -10.57 18.00
N GLN A 405 0.48 -11.84 18.36
CA GLN A 405 -0.36 -12.32 19.46
C GLN A 405 0.24 -12.01 20.84
N GLU A 406 1.53 -12.34 21.08
CA GLU A 406 2.14 -12.25 22.40
C GLU A 406 2.59 -10.83 22.78
N VAL A 407 3.00 -10.01 21.79
CA VAL A 407 3.60 -8.69 22.04
C VAL A 407 2.66 -7.54 21.66
N ILE A 408 2.02 -7.63 20.48
CA ILE A 408 1.14 -6.58 19.97
C ILE A 408 -0.30 -6.76 20.50
N GLY A 409 -0.71 -7.99 20.82
CA GLY A 409 -2.05 -8.31 21.28
C GLY A 409 -3.07 -8.45 20.15
N ILE A 410 -2.61 -8.76 18.92
CA ILE A 410 -3.43 -8.95 17.72
C ILE A 410 -3.40 -10.43 17.33
N ASP A 411 -4.56 -11.08 17.32
CA ASP A 411 -4.73 -12.46 16.89
C ASP A 411 -5.23 -12.49 15.43
N LEU A 412 -4.30 -12.64 14.49
CA LEU A 412 -4.58 -12.66 13.05
C LEU A 412 -5.33 -13.92 12.61
N GLU A 413 -5.09 -15.07 13.26
CA GLU A 413 -5.78 -16.32 12.95
C GLU A 413 -7.24 -16.26 13.38
N LYS A 414 -7.50 -15.69 14.56
CA LYS A 414 -8.87 -15.45 15.02
C LYS A 414 -9.60 -14.48 14.11
N LEU A 415 -8.97 -13.37 13.74
CA LEU A 415 -9.57 -12.40 12.82
C LEU A 415 -9.92 -13.05 11.47
N ALA A 416 -9.01 -13.84 10.90
CA ALA A 416 -9.26 -14.54 9.65
C ALA A 416 -10.49 -15.46 9.74
N LYS A 417 -10.64 -16.20 10.85
CA LYS A 417 -11.83 -17.03 11.09
C LYS A 417 -13.11 -16.21 11.15
N GLU A 418 -13.10 -15.12 11.93
CA GLU A 418 -14.25 -14.22 12.05
C GLU A 418 -14.62 -13.56 10.72
N MET A 419 -13.67 -13.37 9.81
CA MET A 419 -13.91 -12.82 8.48
C MET A 419 -14.42 -13.85 7.48
N VAL A 420 -14.24 -15.13 7.70
CA VAL A 420 -14.68 -16.20 6.78
C VAL A 420 -16.06 -16.74 7.19
N GLU A 421 -16.40 -16.76 8.49
CA GLU A 421 -17.71 -17.14 9.04
C GLU A 421 -18.81 -16.13 8.70
#